data_8af1f1eaa22fcaf102e6fc975ce6aaf1
#
_entry.id   8af1f1eaa22fcaf102e6fc975ce6aaf1
#
_cell.length_a   1.000
_cell.length_b   1.000
_cell.length_c   1.000
_cell.angle_alpha   90.00
_cell.angle_beta   90.00
_cell.angle_gamma   90.00
#
_symmetry.space_group_name_H-M   'P 1'
#
loop_
_entity.id
_entity.type
_entity.pdbx_description
1 polymer ?
#
loop_
_entity_poly.entity_id
_entity_poly.type
_entity_poly.pdbx_seq_one_letter_code
_entity_poly.pdbx_strand_id
1 'polypeptide(L)'
;MNGASLLPAGLIDLDEVPYTVRRSRLLVRRSPQESGLLQVLRATYERDLDESILVDQLEVLDERGDRVQVGSADPVAIWCGPVAVAVTAQDTVHIGPLPAGWSVRFLLQEPDAEHELGLPTGQRRLWTHKMTVSDEAQGVIRLVARSEAAELMIRCAGPAPHRRIDEVLSATSAEASRWMARCPAVLPQRERMARLCWWVLGVNTLALGGALDDLAVVPSKRGYVGLWQWDAYFIAIGLRHGDLDLARGQLQLALSRPSEYGQLPDVLHEQGILASSDDLPETDLENLRAMSSPTLAHQRIPLTKPPLTALAVDLVDRAAGNTALAEELTDVIAASQSWWFERSWSDLVDGPAYLHPYSSGLDDSPVFDRSAIVGSPDLWAYLILQDRILETWARRQGRRDEAEHHRSRSQQMLGRLLETWHAQEGRFHAVGEHGLIREDTVLGLMPLLCDGVDPEITQGLIASLEDPDRFAAAVPVPTVALADPDFEELRMWRGPVWVNTNWLLIQGLLIQGEVSRAKALRRRTLDMVISGGGPHEYFSCVDAARPPRATTCFGWSAALFIDLAVAEAADET
;
A
#
# COMPACT_ATOMS: atom_id res chain seq x y z
N MET A 1 -23.00 27.64 -1.87
CA MET A 1 -22.70 26.60 -2.88
C MET A 1 -23.11 25.28 -2.27
N ASN A 2 -24.09 24.59 -2.83
CA ASN A 2 -24.51 23.27 -2.37
C ASN A 2 -23.40 22.28 -2.68
N GLY A 3 -22.50 22.06 -1.70
CA GLY A 3 -21.46 21.06 -1.81
C GLY A 3 -22.07 19.67 -1.60
N ALA A 4 -22.17 18.90 -2.67
CA ALA A 4 -22.19 17.45 -2.50
C ALA A 4 -20.99 17.12 -1.60
N SER A 5 -21.22 16.45 -0.46
CA SER A 5 -20.16 16.08 0.48
C SER A 5 -19.03 15.37 -0.28
N LEU A 6 -17.78 15.84 -0.13
CA LEU A 6 -16.61 15.24 -0.78
C LEU A 6 -16.51 13.75 -0.53
N LEU A 7 -16.82 13.34 0.69
CA LEU A 7 -17.04 11.95 1.10
C LEU A 7 -18.39 11.83 1.80
N PRO A 8 -19.07 10.69 1.73
CA PRO A 8 -20.21 10.40 2.58
C PRO A 8 -19.84 10.59 4.06
N ALA A 9 -20.76 11.14 4.85
CA ALA A 9 -20.54 11.35 6.28
C ALA A 9 -20.18 10.04 7.01
N GLY A 10 -19.25 10.12 7.96
CA GLY A 10 -18.83 8.99 8.80
C GLY A 10 -17.90 7.99 8.12
N LEU A 11 -17.27 8.34 6.97
CA LEU A 11 -16.23 7.49 6.36
C LEU A 11 -14.83 7.74 6.95
N ILE A 12 -14.58 8.92 7.51
CA ILE A 12 -13.33 9.21 8.23
C ILE A 12 -13.61 9.02 9.72
N ASP A 13 -13.15 7.91 10.24
CA ASP A 13 -13.16 7.60 11.67
C ASP A 13 -11.74 7.79 12.21
N LEU A 14 -11.57 8.75 13.13
CA LEU A 14 -10.24 9.12 13.65
C LEU A 14 -9.57 8.03 14.48
N ASP A 15 -10.30 7.01 14.89
CA ASP A 15 -9.76 5.86 15.61
C ASP A 15 -9.18 4.82 14.64
N GLU A 16 -9.75 4.71 13.43
CA GLU A 16 -9.35 3.75 12.40
C GLU A 16 -8.67 4.43 11.19
N VAL A 17 -9.12 5.64 10.84
CA VAL A 17 -8.67 6.39 9.67
C VAL A 17 -8.18 7.76 10.13
N PRO A 18 -6.88 7.95 10.40
CA PRO A 18 -6.34 9.24 10.79
C PRO A 18 -6.64 10.31 9.74
N TYR A 19 -6.97 11.52 10.20
CA TYR A 19 -7.12 12.66 9.30
C TYR A 19 -5.78 13.09 8.75
N THR A 20 -5.71 13.26 7.46
CA THR A 20 -4.54 13.79 6.73
C THR A 20 -5.00 14.40 5.41
N VAL A 21 -4.11 15.13 4.75
CA VAL A 21 -4.35 15.68 3.42
C VAL A 21 -3.28 15.23 2.43
N ARG A 22 -3.58 15.36 1.15
CA ARG A 22 -2.65 15.06 0.07
C ARG A 22 -1.34 15.84 0.23
N ARG A 23 -0.20 15.20 0.02
CA ARG A 23 1.17 15.73 0.13
C ARG A 23 1.64 16.07 1.56
N SER A 24 0.80 16.00 2.57
CA SER A 24 1.23 16.15 3.96
C SER A 24 1.80 14.84 4.51
N ARG A 25 2.82 14.93 5.35
CA ARG A 25 3.29 13.82 6.18
C ARG A 25 2.60 13.79 7.54
N LEU A 26 1.75 14.77 7.85
CA LEU A 26 1.04 14.81 9.13
C LEU A 26 -0.18 13.90 9.11
N LEU A 27 -0.34 13.19 10.22
CA LEU A 27 -1.53 12.44 10.59
C LEU A 27 -2.11 13.03 11.87
N VAL A 28 -3.43 13.15 11.96
CA VAL A 28 -4.12 13.52 13.20
C VAL A 28 -5.06 12.39 13.59
N ARG A 29 -4.88 11.84 14.78
CA ARG A 29 -5.72 10.77 15.34
C ARG A 29 -6.27 11.16 16.71
N ARG A 30 -7.22 10.39 17.21
CA ARG A 30 -7.56 10.42 18.64
C ARG A 30 -6.42 9.82 19.45
N SER A 31 -6.21 10.34 20.65
CA SER A 31 -5.26 9.72 21.57
C SER A 31 -5.78 8.34 22.01
N PRO A 32 -4.98 7.28 21.91
CA PRO A 32 -5.38 5.96 22.38
C PRO A 32 -5.52 5.90 23.91
N GLN A 33 -4.88 6.82 24.64
CA GLN A 33 -4.97 6.90 26.11
C GLN A 33 -6.23 7.66 26.57
N GLU A 34 -6.68 8.67 25.81
CA GLU A 34 -7.82 9.50 26.17
C GLU A 34 -8.59 9.99 24.93
N SER A 35 -9.75 9.41 24.65
CA SER A 35 -10.53 9.59 23.42
C SER A 35 -10.96 11.03 23.12
N GLY A 36 -10.92 11.93 24.11
CA GLY A 36 -11.24 13.36 23.93
C GLY A 36 -10.08 14.21 23.44
N LEU A 37 -8.87 13.67 23.38
CA LEU A 37 -7.65 14.36 22.95
C LEU A 37 -7.25 13.95 21.54
N LEU A 38 -6.55 14.86 20.86
CA LEU A 38 -5.95 14.61 19.56
C LEU A 38 -4.43 14.51 19.68
N GLN A 39 -3.84 13.72 18.80
CA GLN A 39 -2.41 13.64 18.57
C GLN A 39 -2.08 13.99 17.12
N VAL A 40 -1.02 14.77 16.92
CA VAL A 40 -0.45 15.02 15.58
C VAL A 40 0.86 14.26 15.48
N LEU A 41 0.95 13.41 14.47
CA LEU A 41 2.09 12.53 14.22
C LEU A 41 2.68 12.85 12.85
N ARG A 42 3.96 12.49 12.65
CA ARG A 42 4.60 12.53 11.35
C ARG A 42 4.74 11.12 10.78
N ALA A 43 4.25 10.92 9.60
CA ALA A 43 4.46 9.70 8.83
C ALA A 43 5.92 9.63 8.34
N THR A 44 6.68 8.66 8.83
CA THR A 44 8.08 8.39 8.47
C THR A 44 8.27 6.92 8.12
N TYR A 45 9.31 6.59 7.37
CA TYR A 45 9.65 5.22 7.04
C TYR A 45 10.06 4.45 8.30
N GLU A 46 9.54 3.22 8.49
CA GLU A 46 9.88 2.24 9.55
C GLU A 46 9.90 2.81 10.99
N ARG A 47 9.15 3.87 11.26
CA ARG A 47 9.00 4.39 12.62
C ARG A 47 7.59 4.12 13.13
N ASP A 48 7.49 3.62 14.36
CA ASP A 48 6.21 3.47 15.05
C ASP A 48 5.51 4.83 15.15
N LEU A 49 4.18 4.83 14.97
CA LEU A 49 3.40 6.05 15.08
C LEU A 49 3.53 6.69 16.46
N ASP A 50 3.65 5.91 17.53
CA ASP A 50 3.78 6.43 18.90
C ASP A 50 5.13 7.12 19.14
N GLU A 51 6.17 6.75 18.39
CA GLU A 51 7.47 7.44 18.40
C GLU A 51 7.50 8.69 17.51
N SER A 52 6.45 8.90 16.72
CA SER A 52 6.35 9.97 15.72
C SER A 52 5.46 11.13 16.16
N ILE A 53 5.07 11.19 17.44
CA ILE A 53 4.19 12.22 17.97
C ILE A 53 4.92 13.57 18.03
N LEU A 54 4.36 14.58 17.36
CA LEU A 54 4.88 15.97 17.35
C LEU A 54 4.07 16.90 18.24
N VAL A 55 2.76 16.64 18.36
CA VAL A 55 1.85 17.38 19.23
C VAL A 55 0.98 16.35 19.95
N ASP A 56 1.05 16.35 21.26
CA ASP A 56 0.27 15.46 22.12
C ASP A 56 -0.75 16.23 22.92
N GLN A 57 -1.77 15.53 23.44
CA GLN A 57 -2.81 16.07 24.31
C GLN A 57 -3.49 17.33 23.74
N LEU A 58 -3.65 17.41 22.43
CA LEU A 58 -4.28 18.56 21.79
C LEU A 58 -5.79 18.57 22.07
N GLU A 59 -6.26 19.65 22.69
CA GLU A 59 -7.68 19.86 22.97
C GLU A 59 -8.08 21.33 22.79
N VAL A 60 -9.37 21.53 22.49
CA VAL A 60 -10.02 22.84 22.44
C VAL A 60 -10.91 22.95 23.68
N LEU A 61 -10.79 24.07 24.39
CA LEU A 61 -11.54 24.35 25.60
C LEU A 61 -12.43 25.60 25.37
N ASP A 62 -13.66 25.57 25.87
CA ASP A 62 -14.57 26.71 25.83
C ASP A 62 -14.19 27.81 26.84
N GLU A 63 -15.01 28.86 26.94
CA GLU A 63 -14.78 29.98 27.86
C GLU A 63 -14.84 29.60 29.34
N ARG A 64 -15.44 28.43 29.69
CA ARG A 64 -15.51 27.91 31.07
C ARG A 64 -14.32 27.00 31.37
N GLY A 65 -13.53 26.65 30.33
CA GLY A 65 -12.45 25.69 30.42
C GLY A 65 -12.91 24.25 30.27
N ASP A 66 -14.14 24.02 29.84
CA ASP A 66 -14.66 22.70 29.56
C ASP A 66 -14.18 22.24 28.17
N ARG A 67 -13.82 20.94 28.01
CA ARG A 67 -13.37 20.37 26.75
C ARG A 67 -14.49 20.32 25.72
N VAL A 68 -14.23 20.91 24.55
CA VAL A 68 -15.11 20.79 23.40
C VAL A 68 -14.90 19.43 22.75
N GLN A 69 -15.99 18.68 22.58
CA GLN A 69 -15.93 17.35 21.99
C GLN A 69 -15.37 17.39 20.57
N VAL A 70 -14.49 16.44 20.25
CA VAL A 70 -14.05 16.16 18.89
C VAL A 70 -15.24 15.57 18.11
N GLY A 71 -15.76 16.34 17.16
CA GLY A 71 -16.91 15.96 16.35
C GLY A 71 -16.51 15.10 15.14
N SER A 72 -16.97 15.51 13.94
CA SER A 72 -16.69 14.81 12.69
C SER A 72 -15.34 15.23 12.10
N ALA A 73 -14.72 14.31 11.38
CA ALA A 73 -13.67 14.61 10.43
C ALA A 73 -14.23 14.51 9.01
N ASP A 74 -13.79 15.41 8.14
CA ASP A 74 -14.05 15.39 6.71
C ASP A 74 -12.72 15.59 5.92
N PRO A 75 -12.69 15.55 4.60
CA PRO A 75 -11.45 15.75 3.83
C PRO A 75 -10.77 17.11 4.03
N VAL A 76 -11.38 18.04 4.73
CA VAL A 76 -10.89 19.42 4.90
C VAL A 76 -10.34 19.67 6.29
N ALA A 77 -11.02 19.19 7.34
CA ALA A 77 -10.64 19.41 8.74
C ALA A 77 -11.29 18.40 9.71
N ILE A 78 -10.78 18.40 10.93
CA ILE A 78 -11.47 17.87 12.11
C ILE A 78 -12.20 19.03 12.79
N TRP A 79 -13.44 18.81 13.20
CA TRP A 79 -14.28 19.84 13.79
C TRP A 79 -14.47 19.61 15.29
N CYS A 80 -14.05 20.61 16.09
CA CYS A 80 -14.30 20.68 17.53
C CYS A 80 -15.31 21.81 17.78
N GLY A 81 -16.60 21.50 17.71
CA GLY A 81 -17.64 22.52 17.67
C GLY A 81 -17.47 23.47 16.45
N PRO A 82 -17.31 24.78 16.63
CA PRO A 82 -17.09 25.73 15.54
C PRO A 82 -15.61 25.82 15.10
N VAL A 83 -14.70 25.16 15.81
CA VAL A 83 -13.25 25.25 15.59
C VAL A 83 -12.77 24.14 14.68
N ALA A 84 -12.06 24.49 13.61
CA ALA A 84 -11.40 23.55 12.73
C ALA A 84 -9.97 23.26 13.19
N VAL A 85 -9.56 21.99 13.12
CA VAL A 85 -8.17 21.53 13.19
C VAL A 85 -7.82 20.99 11.81
N ALA A 86 -6.97 21.69 11.10
CA ALA A 86 -6.59 21.35 9.71
C ALA A 86 -5.08 21.20 9.58
N VAL A 87 -4.63 20.27 8.73
CA VAL A 87 -3.22 20.13 8.34
C VAL A 87 -3.02 20.58 6.90
N THR A 88 -1.78 20.91 6.53
CA THR A 88 -1.43 21.34 5.18
C THR A 88 -0.34 20.48 4.55
N ALA A 89 -0.20 20.59 3.24
CA ALA A 89 0.88 19.97 2.47
C ALA A 89 2.30 20.45 2.86
N GLN A 90 2.42 21.55 3.63
CA GLN A 90 3.67 22.06 4.18
C GLN A 90 3.90 21.59 5.62
N ASP A 91 3.20 20.55 6.05
CA ASP A 91 3.29 19.98 7.39
C ASP A 91 3.11 21.02 8.51
N THR A 92 2.04 21.81 8.40
CA THR A 92 1.59 22.73 9.44
C THR A 92 0.20 22.34 9.93
N VAL A 93 -0.04 22.56 11.22
CA VAL A 93 -1.37 22.42 11.85
C VAL A 93 -1.94 23.80 12.04
N HIS A 94 -3.18 24.01 11.62
CA HIS A 94 -3.93 25.24 11.79
C HIS A 94 -5.17 24.98 12.65
N ILE A 95 -5.41 25.83 13.64
CA ILE A 95 -6.53 25.69 14.59
C ILE A 95 -7.27 27.01 14.66
N GLY A 96 -8.58 27.00 14.41
CA GLY A 96 -9.44 28.17 14.44
C GLY A 96 -10.63 28.07 13.49
N PRO A 97 -11.41 29.16 13.35
CA PRO A 97 -11.39 30.34 14.21
C PRO A 97 -11.89 30.02 15.62
N LEU A 98 -11.22 30.54 16.64
CA LEU A 98 -11.65 30.38 18.05
C LEU A 98 -12.53 31.57 18.47
N PRO A 99 -13.64 31.33 19.18
CA PRO A 99 -14.40 32.36 19.89
C PRO A 99 -13.57 33.05 20.98
N ALA A 100 -13.93 34.25 21.34
CA ALA A 100 -13.31 34.98 22.46
C ALA A 100 -13.42 34.20 23.78
N GLY A 101 -12.35 34.13 24.55
CA GLY A 101 -12.27 33.38 25.80
C GLY A 101 -11.99 31.88 25.67
N TRP A 102 -12.15 31.30 24.46
CA TRP A 102 -11.79 29.91 24.22
C TRP A 102 -10.27 29.71 24.23
N SER A 103 -9.82 28.48 24.41
CA SER A 103 -8.40 28.19 24.43
C SER A 103 -8.07 26.86 23.76
N VAL A 104 -6.81 26.73 23.36
CA VAL A 104 -6.21 25.49 22.89
C VAL A 104 -5.12 25.09 23.87
N ARG A 105 -5.09 23.82 24.27
CA ARG A 105 -4.08 23.27 25.16
C ARG A 105 -3.43 22.07 24.49
N PHE A 106 -2.12 21.94 24.60
CA PHE A 106 -1.35 20.84 24.01
C PHE A 106 0.06 20.76 24.60
N LEU A 107 0.72 19.62 24.35
CA LEU A 107 2.13 19.37 24.63
C LEU A 107 2.88 19.28 23.32
N LEU A 108 3.94 20.08 23.16
CA LEU A 108 4.89 19.90 22.03
C LEU A 108 5.90 18.85 22.43
N GLN A 109 5.97 17.78 21.62
CA GLN A 109 7.06 16.83 21.71
C GLN A 109 8.23 17.37 20.85
N GLU A 110 9.43 17.29 21.40
CA GLU A 110 10.67 17.56 20.66
C GLU A 110 11.14 16.22 20.10
N PRO A 111 11.10 16.02 18.78
CA PRO A 111 11.60 14.77 18.22
C PRO A 111 13.11 14.69 18.43
N ASP A 112 13.62 13.51 18.75
CA ASP A 112 15.05 13.23 18.94
C ASP A 112 15.93 13.64 17.74
N ALA A 113 15.31 13.81 16.57
CA ALA A 113 15.92 14.19 15.30
C ALA A 113 15.64 15.65 14.86
N GLU A 114 15.58 16.60 15.78
CA GLU A 114 15.27 18.01 15.49
C GLU A 114 16.17 18.62 14.40
N HIS A 115 17.44 18.22 14.36
CA HIS A 115 18.43 18.67 13.36
C HIS A 115 18.19 18.03 11.98
N GLU A 116 17.69 16.81 11.90
CA GLU A 116 17.44 16.11 10.64
C GLU A 116 16.19 16.61 9.92
N LEU A 117 15.18 17.07 10.67
CA LEU A 117 13.91 17.52 10.12
C LEU A 117 13.86 19.04 9.84
N GLY A 118 14.89 19.80 10.20
CA GLY A 118 14.92 21.25 10.03
C GLY A 118 13.82 21.96 10.84
N LEU A 119 13.36 21.36 11.95
CA LEU A 119 12.31 21.90 12.80
C LEU A 119 12.85 23.08 13.63
N PRO A 120 12.09 24.19 13.73
CA PRO A 120 12.43 25.26 14.66
C PRO A 120 12.17 24.82 16.08
N THR A 121 13.05 25.20 17.03
CA THR A 121 12.94 24.82 18.44
C THR A 121 11.83 25.57 19.19
N GLY A 122 11.13 24.88 20.10
CA GLY A 122 10.24 25.45 21.09
C GLY A 122 9.19 26.43 20.55
N GLN A 123 9.08 27.60 21.16
CA GLN A 123 8.06 28.62 20.80
C GLN A 123 8.18 29.15 19.36
N ARG A 124 9.33 29.00 18.68
CA ARG A 124 9.47 29.37 17.26
C ARG A 124 8.62 28.53 16.31
N ARG A 125 8.12 27.39 16.78
CA ARG A 125 7.15 26.54 16.03
C ARG A 125 5.76 27.12 16.00
N LEU A 126 5.45 28.10 16.87
CA LEU A 126 4.11 28.65 17.04
C LEU A 126 3.97 30.02 16.37
N TRP A 127 2.87 30.20 15.68
CA TRP A 127 2.37 31.50 15.25
C TRP A 127 0.93 31.66 15.74
N THR A 128 0.62 32.84 16.33
CA THR A 128 -0.68 33.11 16.90
C THR A 128 -1.25 34.43 16.40
N HIS A 129 -2.56 34.47 16.20
CA HIS A 129 -3.31 35.67 15.89
C HIS A 129 -4.41 35.85 16.94
N LYS A 130 -4.39 37.02 17.60
CA LYS A 130 -5.35 37.38 18.67
C LYS A 130 -5.35 36.41 19.87
N MET A 131 -4.24 35.80 20.19
CA MET A 131 -4.09 34.89 21.33
C MET A 131 -3.03 35.37 22.30
N THR A 132 -3.13 34.90 23.54
CA THR A 132 -2.11 35.04 24.60
C THR A 132 -1.56 33.66 24.91
N VAL A 133 -0.25 33.55 24.98
CA VAL A 133 0.43 32.34 25.44
C VAL A 133 0.42 32.35 26.98
N SER A 134 0.09 31.20 27.54
CA SER A 134 0.17 30.91 28.99
C SER A 134 0.86 29.56 29.09
N ASP A 135 2.06 29.52 29.68
CA ASP A 135 2.74 28.27 29.97
C ASP A 135 2.11 27.66 31.24
N GLU A 136 1.73 26.39 31.14
CA GLU A 136 1.31 25.58 32.27
C GLU A 136 2.50 24.75 32.80
N ALA A 137 2.37 24.16 33.96
CA ALA A 137 3.40 23.27 34.50
C ALA A 137 3.67 22.07 33.57
N GLN A 138 4.88 21.55 33.57
CA GLN A 138 5.31 20.36 32.82
C GLN A 138 5.34 20.49 31.28
N GLY A 139 5.59 21.71 30.75
CA GLY A 139 5.75 21.92 29.30
C GLY A 139 4.44 21.98 28.52
N VAL A 140 3.31 21.94 29.18
CA VAL A 140 1.99 22.12 28.56
C VAL A 140 1.79 23.58 28.16
N ILE A 141 1.45 23.83 26.92
CA ILE A 141 1.18 25.14 26.35
C ILE A 141 -0.33 25.37 26.29
N ARG A 142 -0.78 26.49 26.86
CA ARG A 142 -2.16 26.96 26.72
C ARG A 142 -2.19 28.30 26.03
N LEU A 143 -3.03 28.41 25.01
CA LEU A 143 -3.22 29.62 24.21
C LEU A 143 -4.66 30.08 24.33
N VAL A 144 -4.90 31.28 24.84
CA VAL A 144 -6.25 31.85 25.09
C VAL A 144 -6.57 32.90 24.04
N ALA A 145 -7.74 32.79 23.42
CA ALA A 145 -8.28 33.74 22.46
C ALA A 145 -8.69 35.06 23.17
N ARG A 146 -8.10 36.19 22.76
CA ARG A 146 -8.41 37.53 23.31
C ARG A 146 -9.65 38.16 22.68
N SER A 147 -10.02 37.73 21.51
CA SER A 147 -11.16 38.23 20.77
C SER A 147 -11.60 37.20 19.71
N GLU A 148 -12.76 37.43 19.11
CA GLU A 148 -13.30 36.59 18.06
C GLU A 148 -12.32 36.36 16.89
N ALA A 149 -12.45 35.19 16.27
CA ALA A 149 -11.63 34.73 15.15
C ALA A 149 -10.12 34.70 15.47
N ALA A 150 -9.78 34.19 16.66
CA ALA A 150 -8.39 33.91 17.01
C ALA A 150 -7.91 32.63 16.32
N GLU A 151 -6.61 32.54 16.03
CA GLU A 151 -6.03 31.44 15.26
C GLU A 151 -4.65 31.05 15.79
N LEU A 152 -4.35 29.75 15.66
CA LEU A 152 -3.05 29.16 15.94
C LEU A 152 -2.55 28.42 14.71
N MET A 153 -1.26 28.58 14.40
CA MET A 153 -0.53 27.70 13.48
C MET A 153 0.66 27.08 14.22
N ILE A 154 0.80 25.76 14.09
CA ILE A 154 1.95 24.99 14.59
C ILE A 154 2.74 24.49 13.38
N ARG A 155 4.03 24.81 13.30
CA ARG A 155 4.94 24.25 12.30
C ARG A 155 5.49 22.92 12.77
N CYS A 156 5.29 21.90 11.97
CA CYS A 156 5.73 20.52 12.24
C CYS A 156 6.86 20.05 11.32
N ALA A 157 7.23 20.87 10.33
CA ALA A 157 8.40 20.71 9.48
C ALA A 157 8.92 22.10 9.07
N GLY A 158 10.03 22.21 8.41
CA GLY A 158 10.72 23.39 7.90
C GLY A 158 10.00 24.73 7.79
N PRO A 159 10.49 25.71 7.07
CA PRO A 159 9.84 27.02 6.94
C PRO A 159 8.53 26.90 6.16
N ALA A 160 7.43 27.44 6.71
CA ALA A 160 6.14 27.51 6.04
C ALA A 160 5.60 28.94 6.13
N PRO A 161 4.92 29.48 5.08
CA PRO A 161 4.30 30.78 5.12
C PRO A 161 3.12 30.81 6.08
N HIS A 162 2.89 31.96 6.70
CA HIS A 162 1.67 32.16 7.47
C HIS A 162 0.47 32.18 6.54
N ARG A 163 -0.55 31.42 6.90
CA ARG A 163 -1.86 31.42 6.24
C ARG A 163 -2.96 31.53 7.29
N ARG A 164 -4.04 32.20 6.92
CA ARG A 164 -5.25 32.25 7.71
C ARG A 164 -5.96 30.90 7.64
N ILE A 165 -6.71 30.54 8.68
CA ILE A 165 -7.44 29.25 8.70
C ILE A 165 -8.47 29.16 7.56
N ASP A 166 -9.16 30.25 7.23
CA ASP A 166 -10.11 30.30 6.12
C ASP A 166 -9.45 30.07 4.75
N GLU A 167 -8.25 30.60 4.53
CA GLU A 167 -7.45 30.33 3.33
C GLU A 167 -7.03 28.85 3.26
N VAL A 168 -6.62 28.28 4.39
CA VAL A 168 -6.23 26.86 4.50
C VAL A 168 -7.43 25.97 4.18
N LEU A 169 -8.56 26.19 4.83
CA LEU A 169 -9.78 25.40 4.60
C LEU A 169 -10.25 25.50 3.14
N SER A 170 -10.21 26.70 2.56
CA SER A 170 -10.58 26.93 1.16
C SER A 170 -9.64 26.20 0.20
N ALA A 171 -8.32 26.29 0.42
CA ALA A 171 -7.33 25.65 -0.42
C ALA A 171 -7.42 24.10 -0.33
N THR A 172 -7.56 23.57 0.88
CA THR A 172 -7.71 22.11 1.12
C THR A 172 -9.00 21.59 0.48
N SER A 173 -10.12 22.32 0.65
CA SER A 173 -11.39 21.95 0.02
C SER A 173 -11.30 21.95 -1.51
N ALA A 174 -10.62 22.94 -2.10
CA ALA A 174 -10.43 23.01 -3.55
C ALA A 174 -9.54 21.86 -4.07
N GLU A 175 -8.47 21.51 -3.34
CA GLU A 175 -7.61 20.39 -3.72
C GLU A 175 -8.34 19.05 -3.59
N ALA A 176 -9.02 18.81 -2.47
CA ALA A 176 -9.83 17.62 -2.26
C ALA A 176 -10.93 17.48 -3.35
N SER A 177 -11.59 18.59 -3.70
CA SER A 177 -12.61 18.58 -4.77
C SER A 177 -12.03 18.23 -6.13
N ARG A 178 -10.88 18.78 -6.50
CA ARG A 178 -10.19 18.42 -7.76
C ARG A 178 -9.78 16.97 -7.81
N TRP A 179 -9.28 16.42 -6.70
CA TRP A 179 -8.93 15.02 -6.61
C TRP A 179 -10.16 14.12 -6.73
N MET A 180 -11.20 14.40 -5.92
CA MET A 180 -12.42 13.58 -5.90
C MET A 180 -13.23 13.65 -7.20
N ALA A 181 -13.10 14.72 -7.98
CA ALA A 181 -13.73 14.85 -9.30
C ALA A 181 -13.14 13.87 -10.34
N ARG A 182 -11.96 13.29 -10.09
CA ARG A 182 -11.32 12.28 -10.93
C ARG A 182 -11.66 10.83 -10.52
N CYS A 183 -12.45 10.66 -9.44
CA CYS A 183 -12.87 9.33 -9.03
C CYS A 183 -13.61 8.63 -10.18
N PRO A 184 -13.18 7.43 -10.59
CA PRO A 184 -13.82 6.70 -11.68
C PRO A 184 -15.28 6.39 -11.38
N ALA A 185 -16.11 6.38 -12.42
CA ALA A 185 -17.49 5.93 -12.32
C ALA A 185 -17.54 4.40 -12.12
N VAL A 186 -18.37 3.96 -11.19
CA VAL A 186 -18.59 2.56 -10.85
C VAL A 186 -20.10 2.31 -10.66
N LEU A 187 -20.49 1.07 -10.44
CA LEU A 187 -21.90 0.75 -10.14
C LEU A 187 -22.34 1.43 -8.82
N PRO A 188 -23.63 1.83 -8.71
CA PRO A 188 -24.12 2.56 -7.53
C PRO A 188 -23.85 1.88 -6.19
N GLN A 189 -23.94 0.54 -6.13
CA GLN A 189 -23.64 -0.22 -4.91
C GLN A 189 -22.16 -0.19 -4.50
N ARG A 190 -21.26 0.19 -5.39
CA ARG A 190 -19.81 0.31 -5.15
C ARG A 190 -19.36 1.74 -4.87
N GLU A 191 -20.19 2.74 -5.23
CA GLU A 191 -19.79 4.16 -5.26
C GLU A 191 -19.25 4.67 -3.92
N ARG A 192 -19.93 4.33 -2.82
CA ARG A 192 -19.50 4.78 -1.47
C ARG A 192 -18.07 4.33 -1.15
N MET A 193 -17.75 3.05 -1.41
CA MET A 193 -16.43 2.49 -1.15
C MET A 193 -15.40 2.97 -2.17
N ALA A 194 -15.77 3.09 -3.43
CA ALA A 194 -14.89 3.63 -4.47
C ALA A 194 -14.44 5.06 -4.15
N ARG A 195 -15.33 5.91 -3.64
CA ARG A 195 -14.99 7.26 -3.20
C ARG A 195 -14.03 7.26 -2.00
N LEU A 196 -14.21 6.35 -1.03
CA LEU A 196 -13.26 6.17 0.07
C LEU A 196 -11.90 5.70 -0.43
N CYS A 197 -11.86 4.69 -1.28
CA CYS A 197 -10.63 4.18 -1.87
C CYS A 197 -9.88 5.25 -2.67
N TRP A 198 -10.61 6.03 -3.48
CA TRP A 198 -10.02 7.14 -4.24
C TRP A 198 -9.46 8.24 -3.34
N TRP A 199 -10.17 8.57 -2.26
CA TRP A 199 -9.68 9.48 -1.23
C TRP A 199 -8.39 8.95 -0.58
N VAL A 200 -8.34 7.66 -0.23
CA VAL A 200 -7.16 7.01 0.36
C VAL A 200 -5.94 7.14 -0.57
N LEU A 201 -6.09 6.87 -1.87
CA LEU A 201 -5.01 7.08 -2.84
C LEU A 201 -4.54 8.54 -2.86
N GLY A 202 -5.47 9.49 -2.77
CA GLY A 202 -5.16 10.92 -2.70
C GLY A 202 -4.35 11.28 -1.46
N VAL A 203 -4.79 10.87 -0.28
CA VAL A 203 -4.11 11.24 0.96
C VAL A 203 -2.79 10.49 1.17
N ASN A 204 -2.64 9.30 0.60
CA ASN A 204 -1.37 8.57 0.58
C ASN A 204 -0.35 9.12 -0.44
N THR A 205 -0.74 10.11 -1.26
CA THR A 205 0.19 10.78 -2.19
C THR A 205 1.09 11.74 -1.43
N LEU A 206 2.40 11.55 -1.53
CA LEU A 206 3.42 12.45 -0.97
C LEU A 206 4.72 12.40 -1.79
N ALA A 207 5.63 13.36 -1.57
CA ALA A 207 7.01 13.25 -2.01
C ALA A 207 7.79 12.41 -1.01
N LEU A 208 8.59 11.45 -1.49
CA LEU A 208 9.39 10.60 -0.60
C LEU A 208 10.50 11.40 0.10
N GLY A 209 10.98 12.47 -0.55
CA GLY A 209 12.04 13.34 -0.01
C GLY A 209 13.45 12.89 -0.42
N GLY A 210 14.48 13.61 0.06
CA GLY A 210 15.85 13.36 -0.35
C GLY A 210 16.06 13.60 -1.85
N ALA A 211 16.56 12.60 -2.56
CA ALA A 211 16.72 12.62 -4.02
C ALA A 211 15.48 12.15 -4.81
N LEU A 212 14.34 11.96 -4.14
CA LEU A 212 13.10 11.42 -4.67
C LEU A 212 11.96 12.43 -4.47
N ASP A 213 12.10 13.61 -5.09
CA ASP A 213 11.13 14.72 -4.94
C ASP A 213 9.83 14.52 -5.71
N ASP A 214 9.75 13.51 -6.58
CA ASP A 214 8.53 13.19 -7.31
C ASP A 214 7.44 12.63 -6.38
N LEU A 215 6.19 12.88 -6.78
CA LEU A 215 5.04 12.40 -6.05
C LEU A 215 4.83 10.91 -6.27
N ALA A 216 4.67 10.19 -5.17
CA ALA A 216 4.27 8.80 -5.17
C ALA A 216 3.10 8.57 -4.22
N VAL A 217 2.34 7.51 -4.46
CA VAL A 217 1.33 7.01 -3.53
C VAL A 217 1.96 5.88 -2.73
N VAL A 218 2.18 6.11 -1.45
CA VAL A 218 2.71 5.08 -0.53
C VAL A 218 1.60 4.10 -0.11
N PRO A 219 1.95 2.86 0.30
CA PRO A 219 0.96 1.88 0.74
C PRO A 219 0.09 2.41 1.88
N SER A 220 0.67 3.01 2.90
CA SER A 220 -0.07 3.71 3.96
C SER A 220 0.83 4.70 4.67
N LYS A 221 0.28 5.85 5.08
CA LYS A 221 0.97 6.75 6.01
C LYS A 221 1.06 6.19 7.44
N ARG A 222 0.40 5.08 7.71
CA ARG A 222 0.48 4.34 8.97
C ARG A 222 1.53 3.22 8.86
N GLY A 223 2.81 3.57 9.02
CA GLY A 223 3.91 2.61 9.06
C GLY A 223 4.56 2.29 7.69
N TYR A 224 3.84 2.47 6.57
CA TYR A 224 4.34 2.11 5.24
C TYR A 224 4.64 3.35 4.38
N VAL A 225 5.59 4.18 4.83
CA VAL A 225 5.97 5.45 4.17
C VAL A 225 7.18 5.25 3.26
N GLY A 226 7.04 4.37 2.31
CA GLY A 226 8.03 4.04 1.30
C GLY A 226 7.35 3.64 -0.01
N LEU A 227 8.13 3.42 -1.04
CA LEU A 227 7.67 2.94 -2.33
C LEU A 227 8.17 1.51 -2.52
N TRP A 228 7.41 0.55 -2.00
CA TRP A 228 7.63 -0.87 -2.27
C TRP A 228 7.33 -1.17 -3.72
N GLN A 229 8.16 -2.01 -4.35
CA GLN A 229 8.05 -2.25 -5.79
C GLN A 229 6.67 -2.77 -6.20
N TRP A 230 6.24 -3.91 -5.68
CA TRP A 230 4.98 -4.50 -6.14
C TRP A 230 3.74 -3.71 -5.70
N ASP A 231 3.81 -3.01 -4.54
CA ASP A 231 2.78 -2.05 -4.13
C ASP A 231 2.62 -0.94 -5.17
N ALA A 232 3.74 -0.40 -5.64
CA ALA A 232 3.75 0.63 -6.67
C ALA A 232 3.06 0.16 -7.95
N TYR A 233 3.24 -1.11 -8.32
CA TYR A 233 2.60 -1.70 -9.50
C TYR A 233 1.08 -1.78 -9.33
N PHE A 234 0.60 -2.36 -8.23
CA PHE A 234 -0.82 -2.47 -7.95
C PHE A 234 -1.49 -1.10 -7.78
N ILE A 235 -0.81 -0.16 -7.14
CA ILE A 235 -1.32 1.22 -6.98
C ILE A 235 -1.44 1.91 -8.34
N ALA A 236 -0.44 1.80 -9.23
CA ALA A 236 -0.51 2.36 -10.58
C ALA A 236 -1.66 1.76 -11.41
N ILE A 237 -1.96 0.47 -11.24
CA ILE A 237 -3.09 -0.20 -11.87
C ILE A 237 -4.42 0.47 -11.51
N GLY A 238 -4.64 0.83 -10.24
CA GLY A 238 -5.87 1.54 -9.85
C GLY A 238 -5.88 3.00 -10.29
N LEU A 239 -4.75 3.69 -10.17
CA LEU A 239 -4.61 5.11 -10.55
C LEU A 239 -4.89 5.37 -12.02
N ARG A 240 -4.62 4.40 -12.92
CA ARG A 240 -4.81 4.55 -14.37
C ARG A 240 -6.24 4.95 -14.76
N HIS A 241 -7.23 4.68 -13.91
CA HIS A 241 -8.62 4.97 -14.18
C HIS A 241 -9.02 6.43 -13.93
N GLY A 242 -8.19 7.23 -13.22
CA GLY A 242 -8.53 8.62 -12.90
C GLY A 242 -7.35 9.59 -12.93
N ASP A 243 -6.10 9.11 -12.79
CA ASP A 243 -4.89 9.94 -12.88
C ASP A 243 -3.74 9.19 -13.56
N LEU A 244 -3.76 9.17 -14.90
CA LEU A 244 -2.73 8.50 -15.72
C LEU A 244 -1.33 9.06 -15.50
N ASP A 245 -1.20 10.36 -15.27
CA ASP A 245 0.12 10.98 -15.06
C ASP A 245 0.74 10.50 -13.75
N LEU A 246 -0.08 10.42 -12.68
CA LEU A 246 0.39 9.88 -11.41
C LEU A 246 0.68 8.37 -11.51
N ALA A 247 -0.12 7.61 -12.25
CA ALA A 247 0.13 6.18 -12.50
C ALA A 247 1.46 5.94 -13.20
N ARG A 248 1.77 6.75 -14.22
CA ARG A 248 3.06 6.71 -14.94
C ARG A 248 4.22 7.10 -14.04
N GLY A 249 4.10 8.26 -13.34
CA GLY A 249 5.12 8.73 -12.42
C GLY A 249 5.42 7.73 -11.31
N GLN A 250 4.40 7.03 -10.80
CA GLN A 250 4.55 5.94 -9.82
C GLN A 250 5.47 4.83 -10.32
N LEU A 251 5.26 4.35 -11.56
CA LEU A 251 6.07 3.30 -12.17
C LEU A 251 7.47 3.80 -12.55
N GLN A 252 7.59 5.00 -13.12
CA GLN A 252 8.87 5.62 -13.44
C GLN A 252 9.75 5.77 -12.19
N LEU A 253 9.16 6.23 -11.06
CA LEU A 253 9.87 6.38 -9.81
C LEU A 253 10.28 5.03 -9.21
N ALA A 254 9.38 4.03 -9.20
CA ALA A 254 9.67 2.70 -8.71
C ALA A 254 10.85 2.05 -9.45
N LEU A 255 10.98 2.31 -10.75
CA LEU A 255 12.04 1.75 -11.62
C LEU A 255 13.29 2.64 -11.74
N SER A 256 13.35 3.76 -11.01
CA SER A 256 14.40 4.78 -11.19
C SER A 256 15.77 4.41 -10.60
N ARG A 257 15.85 3.37 -9.78
CA ARG A 257 17.07 3.02 -9.01
C ARG A 257 17.42 1.53 -9.13
N PRO A 258 17.58 0.96 -10.34
CA PRO A 258 18.10 -0.39 -10.48
C PRO A 258 19.58 -0.44 -10.06
N SER A 259 20.04 -1.58 -9.58
CA SER A 259 21.47 -1.85 -9.41
C SER A 259 22.17 -1.93 -10.78
N GLU A 260 23.50 -1.95 -10.77
CA GLU A 260 24.30 -2.15 -11.99
C GLU A 260 24.00 -3.47 -12.72
N TYR A 261 23.43 -4.46 -12.01
CA TYR A 261 23.05 -5.77 -12.55
C TYR A 261 21.54 -5.90 -12.83
N GLY A 262 20.79 -4.81 -12.74
CA GLY A 262 19.35 -4.80 -13.02
C GLY A 262 18.44 -5.15 -11.85
N GLN A 263 18.96 -5.46 -10.64
CA GLN A 263 18.11 -5.66 -9.48
C GLN A 263 17.31 -4.40 -9.18
N LEU A 264 16.00 -4.52 -9.09
CA LEU A 264 15.16 -3.46 -8.51
C LEU A 264 15.16 -3.59 -6.98
N PRO A 265 15.29 -2.49 -6.23
CA PRO A 265 15.28 -2.55 -4.77
C PRO A 265 13.93 -3.00 -4.25
N ASP A 266 13.88 -3.47 -3.02
CA ASP A 266 12.62 -3.77 -2.34
C ASP A 266 11.80 -2.48 -2.11
N VAL A 267 12.45 -1.47 -1.52
CA VAL A 267 11.81 -0.19 -1.15
C VAL A 267 12.69 0.99 -1.52
N LEU A 268 12.07 2.06 -2.00
CA LEU A 268 12.63 3.41 -2.05
C LEU A 268 11.99 4.25 -0.94
N HIS A 269 12.78 4.93 -0.11
CA HIS A 269 12.29 5.72 1.01
C HIS A 269 13.12 6.98 1.27
N GLU A 270 12.67 7.84 2.16
CA GLU A 270 13.31 9.14 2.43
C GLU A 270 14.76 9.06 2.93
N GLN A 271 15.14 7.95 3.58
CA GLN A 271 16.47 7.73 4.15
C GLN A 271 17.40 6.97 3.20
N GLY A 272 16.87 6.36 2.11
CA GLY A 272 17.69 5.58 1.19
C GLY A 272 16.94 4.55 0.38
N ILE A 273 17.57 3.42 0.21
CA ILE A 273 17.12 2.29 -0.61
C ILE A 273 17.30 1.02 0.18
N LEU A 274 16.23 0.23 0.32
CA LEU A 274 16.32 -1.13 0.84
C LEU A 274 16.49 -2.11 -0.34
N ALA A 275 17.67 -2.67 -0.49
CA ALA A 275 18.00 -3.61 -1.58
C ALA A 275 18.80 -4.83 -1.11
N SER A 276 19.13 -4.90 0.18
CA SER A 276 19.91 -5.99 0.78
C SER A 276 19.43 -6.25 2.21
N SER A 277 19.57 -7.50 2.66
CA SER A 277 19.30 -7.84 4.07
C SER A 277 20.21 -7.11 5.07
N ASP A 278 21.34 -6.56 4.61
CA ASP A 278 22.20 -5.71 5.45
C ASP A 278 21.56 -4.35 5.78
N ASP A 279 20.57 -3.93 5.00
CA ASP A 279 19.86 -2.64 5.13
C ASP A 279 18.55 -2.78 5.93
N LEU A 280 18.23 -4.00 6.41
CA LEU A 280 16.99 -4.23 7.16
C LEU A 280 16.99 -3.49 8.51
N PRO A 281 15.90 -2.80 8.84
CA PRO A 281 15.73 -2.21 10.16
C PRO A 281 15.66 -3.29 11.27
N GLU A 282 15.97 -2.91 12.51
CA GLU A 282 16.01 -3.86 13.64
C GLU A 282 14.65 -4.53 13.86
N THR A 283 13.54 -3.83 13.61
CA THR A 283 12.18 -4.39 13.71
C THR A 283 11.97 -5.58 12.78
N ASP A 284 12.51 -5.53 11.56
CA ASP A 284 12.46 -6.64 10.60
C ASP A 284 13.35 -7.80 11.04
N LEU A 285 14.54 -7.50 11.55
CA LEU A 285 15.42 -8.52 12.11
C LEU A 285 14.79 -9.22 13.32
N GLU A 286 14.07 -8.50 14.19
CA GLU A 286 13.29 -9.06 15.29
C GLU A 286 12.17 -9.98 14.79
N ASN A 287 11.44 -9.57 13.75
CA ASN A 287 10.41 -10.39 13.11
C ASN A 287 11.01 -11.70 12.54
N LEU A 288 12.12 -11.62 11.82
CA LEU A 288 12.81 -12.78 11.28
C LEU A 288 13.31 -13.73 12.38
N ARG A 289 13.81 -13.19 13.51
CA ARG A 289 14.20 -13.99 14.69
C ARG A 289 12.99 -14.68 15.32
N ALA A 290 11.88 -13.96 15.48
CA ALA A 290 10.63 -14.51 16.02
C ALA A 290 10.08 -15.66 15.16
N MET A 291 10.24 -15.58 13.85
CA MET A 291 9.89 -16.63 12.89
C MET A 291 10.96 -17.75 12.82
N SER A 292 12.10 -17.60 13.47
CA SER A 292 13.25 -18.50 13.31
C SER A 292 13.66 -18.68 11.84
N SER A 293 13.63 -17.60 11.08
CA SER A 293 13.86 -17.64 9.63
C SER A 293 15.24 -18.19 9.28
N PRO A 294 15.34 -19.17 8.37
CA PRO A 294 16.61 -19.72 7.90
C PRO A 294 17.53 -18.67 7.27
N THR A 295 16.98 -17.57 6.75
CA THR A 295 17.74 -16.49 6.09
C THR A 295 18.68 -15.76 7.04
N LEU A 296 18.46 -15.81 8.35
CA LEU A 296 19.36 -15.23 9.35
C LEU A 296 20.77 -15.85 9.37
N ALA A 297 20.94 -17.03 8.79
CA ALA A 297 22.25 -17.67 8.63
C ALA A 297 23.07 -17.12 7.46
N HIS A 298 22.46 -16.31 6.60
CA HIS A 298 23.07 -15.76 5.38
C HIS A 298 23.31 -14.26 5.53
N GLN A 299 24.33 -13.75 4.83
CA GLN A 299 24.67 -12.32 4.79
C GLN A 299 24.48 -11.76 3.39
N ARG A 300 24.11 -10.49 3.30
CA ARG A 300 23.97 -9.74 2.04
C ARG A 300 23.04 -10.41 1.03
N ILE A 301 21.89 -10.84 1.50
CA ILE A 301 20.87 -11.37 0.61
C ILE A 301 20.24 -10.20 -0.16
N PRO A 302 20.20 -10.25 -1.50
CA PRO A 302 19.51 -9.19 -2.26
C PRO A 302 18.02 -9.22 -1.98
N LEU A 303 17.45 -8.03 -1.74
CA LEU A 303 16.03 -7.84 -1.51
C LEU A 303 15.40 -7.12 -2.71
N THR A 304 14.27 -7.64 -3.16
CA THR A 304 13.46 -7.12 -4.26
C THR A 304 12.00 -7.54 -4.04
N LYS A 305 11.11 -7.35 -5.01
CA LYS A 305 9.71 -7.81 -4.97
C LYS A 305 9.35 -8.59 -6.25
N PRO A 306 8.20 -9.29 -6.27
CA PRO A 306 7.77 -10.09 -7.42
C PRO A 306 7.80 -9.32 -8.75
N PRO A 307 8.25 -9.97 -9.86
CA PRO A 307 8.46 -9.33 -11.16
C PRO A 307 7.14 -9.15 -11.93
N LEU A 308 6.30 -8.21 -11.49
CA LEU A 308 5.01 -7.87 -12.11
C LEU A 308 5.04 -6.52 -12.86
N THR A 309 6.22 -5.98 -13.07
CA THR A 309 6.43 -4.63 -13.61
C THR A 309 5.86 -4.46 -15.01
N ALA A 310 6.17 -5.40 -15.92
CA ALA A 310 5.68 -5.34 -17.28
C ALA A 310 4.15 -5.40 -17.37
N LEU A 311 3.50 -6.18 -16.49
CA LEU A 311 2.04 -6.24 -16.39
C LEU A 311 1.45 -4.86 -16.02
N ALA A 312 2.01 -4.19 -15.03
CA ALA A 312 1.53 -2.88 -14.60
C ALA A 312 1.71 -1.82 -15.70
N VAL A 313 2.88 -1.80 -16.35
CA VAL A 313 3.19 -0.89 -17.45
C VAL A 313 2.24 -1.12 -18.64
N ASP A 314 2.02 -2.37 -19.06
CA ASP A 314 1.13 -2.71 -20.17
C ASP A 314 -0.32 -2.26 -19.90
N LEU A 315 -0.80 -2.42 -18.66
CA LEU A 315 -2.14 -1.98 -18.27
C LEU A 315 -2.27 -0.45 -18.24
N VAL A 316 -1.24 0.28 -17.80
CA VAL A 316 -1.23 1.75 -17.82
C VAL A 316 -1.19 2.28 -19.25
N ASP A 317 -0.36 1.72 -20.12
CA ASP A 317 -0.29 2.10 -21.54
C ASP A 317 -1.58 1.79 -22.31
N ARG A 318 -2.21 0.64 -22.03
CA ARG A 318 -3.54 0.35 -22.59
C ARG A 318 -4.58 1.39 -22.20
N ALA A 319 -4.60 1.83 -20.95
CA ALA A 319 -5.50 2.89 -20.49
C ALA A 319 -5.19 4.24 -21.14
N ALA A 320 -3.92 4.52 -21.43
CA ALA A 320 -3.47 5.71 -22.14
C ALA A 320 -3.70 5.64 -23.66
N GLY A 321 -4.00 4.47 -24.22
CA GLY A 321 -4.15 4.24 -25.66
C GLY A 321 -2.86 4.37 -26.45
N ASN A 322 -1.70 4.14 -25.85
CA ASN A 322 -0.38 4.22 -26.47
C ASN A 322 0.60 3.20 -25.86
N THR A 323 1.88 3.25 -26.25
CA THR A 323 2.96 2.35 -25.80
C THR A 323 4.18 3.12 -25.25
N ALA A 324 3.99 4.39 -24.91
CA ALA A 324 5.10 5.28 -24.58
C ALA A 324 5.84 4.89 -23.31
N LEU A 325 5.12 4.42 -22.28
CA LEU A 325 5.74 3.98 -21.04
C LEU A 325 6.49 2.66 -21.21
N ALA A 326 5.93 1.72 -21.98
CA ALA A 326 6.61 0.48 -22.34
C ALA A 326 7.89 0.74 -23.16
N GLU A 327 7.84 1.67 -24.13
CA GLU A 327 9.03 2.05 -24.92
C GLU A 327 10.13 2.66 -24.04
N GLU A 328 9.75 3.49 -23.05
CA GLU A 328 10.69 4.11 -22.10
C GLU A 328 11.31 3.10 -21.13
N LEU A 329 10.52 2.14 -20.64
CA LEU A 329 10.91 1.28 -19.52
C LEU A 329 11.32 -0.15 -19.93
N THR A 330 11.23 -0.51 -21.20
CA THR A 330 11.56 -1.87 -21.69
C THR A 330 12.94 -2.32 -21.22
N ASP A 331 13.97 -1.50 -21.38
CA ASP A 331 15.35 -1.90 -21.11
C ASP A 331 15.60 -2.16 -19.62
N VAL A 332 15.05 -1.33 -18.72
CA VAL A 332 15.19 -1.53 -17.27
C VAL A 332 14.40 -2.76 -16.80
N ILE A 333 13.23 -3.02 -17.38
CA ILE A 333 12.43 -4.20 -17.05
C ILE A 333 13.09 -5.48 -17.57
N ALA A 334 13.66 -5.44 -18.78
CA ALA A 334 14.40 -6.58 -19.36
C ALA A 334 15.67 -6.87 -18.52
N ALA A 335 16.37 -5.85 -18.05
CA ALA A 335 17.52 -6.02 -17.15
C ALA A 335 17.09 -6.64 -15.81
N SER A 336 15.98 -6.17 -15.22
CA SER A 336 15.43 -6.76 -14.00
C SER A 336 14.97 -8.21 -14.21
N GLN A 337 14.37 -8.52 -15.35
CA GLN A 337 14.02 -9.89 -15.70
C GLN A 337 15.27 -10.78 -15.78
N SER A 338 16.35 -10.31 -16.42
CA SER A 338 17.62 -11.05 -16.53
C SER A 338 18.29 -11.28 -15.19
N TRP A 339 18.18 -10.31 -14.26
CA TRP A 339 18.71 -10.44 -12.92
C TRP A 339 18.16 -11.67 -12.18
N TRP A 340 16.87 -11.99 -12.30
CA TRP A 340 16.27 -13.19 -11.70
C TRP A 340 16.93 -14.49 -12.21
N PHE A 341 17.29 -14.55 -13.49
CA PHE A 341 17.92 -15.74 -14.10
C PHE A 341 19.43 -15.81 -13.89
N GLU A 342 20.10 -14.68 -13.67
CA GLU A 342 21.56 -14.62 -13.55
C GLU A 342 22.05 -14.53 -12.12
N ARG A 343 21.26 -13.92 -11.22
CA ARG A 343 21.69 -13.56 -9.86
C ARG A 343 20.85 -14.19 -8.74
N SER A 344 19.61 -14.57 -9.01
CA SER A 344 18.78 -15.31 -8.07
C SER A 344 18.62 -16.79 -8.45
N TRP A 345 19.30 -17.23 -9.49
CA TRP A 345 19.35 -18.65 -9.85
C TRP A 345 20.00 -19.48 -8.75
N SER A 346 19.39 -20.62 -8.44
CA SER A 346 19.97 -21.59 -7.52
C SER A 346 19.91 -23.00 -8.13
N ASP A 347 21.08 -23.68 -8.10
CA ASP A 347 21.17 -25.08 -8.54
C ASP A 347 20.41 -26.03 -7.59
N LEU A 348 20.11 -25.59 -6.36
CA LEU A 348 19.34 -26.39 -5.39
C LEU A 348 17.88 -26.58 -5.81
N VAL A 349 17.34 -25.61 -6.55
CA VAL A 349 15.94 -25.63 -7.04
C VAL A 349 15.86 -25.65 -8.56
N ASP A 350 17.03 -25.70 -9.22
CA ASP A 350 17.22 -25.67 -10.68
C ASP A 350 16.44 -24.53 -11.37
N GLY A 351 16.51 -23.32 -10.79
CA GLY A 351 15.76 -22.17 -11.33
C GLY A 351 15.97 -20.88 -10.54
N PRO A 352 15.34 -19.78 -10.98
CA PRO A 352 15.24 -18.57 -10.18
C PRO A 352 14.55 -18.85 -8.86
N ALA A 353 15.05 -18.27 -7.77
CA ALA A 353 14.56 -18.51 -6.44
C ALA A 353 14.32 -17.22 -5.66
N TYR A 354 13.38 -17.24 -4.74
CA TYR A 354 13.38 -16.28 -3.65
C TYR A 354 14.53 -16.65 -2.70
N LEU A 355 15.41 -15.69 -2.48
CA LEU A 355 16.57 -15.83 -1.58
C LEU A 355 16.24 -15.29 -0.17
N HIS A 356 15.10 -14.61 -0.04
CA HIS A 356 14.58 -14.04 1.20
C HIS A 356 13.04 -14.02 1.13
N PRO A 357 12.30 -14.30 2.22
CA PRO A 357 10.85 -14.29 2.23
C PRO A 357 10.27 -12.93 1.78
N TYR A 358 10.87 -11.82 2.19
CA TYR A 358 10.43 -10.47 1.80
C TYR A 358 10.44 -10.23 0.29
N SER A 359 11.31 -10.92 -0.45
CA SER A 359 11.31 -10.83 -1.92
C SER A 359 10.10 -11.48 -2.58
N SER A 360 9.38 -12.36 -1.89
CA SER A 360 8.12 -12.93 -2.36
C SER A 360 6.92 -11.99 -2.13
N GLY A 361 7.08 -11.03 -1.22
CA GLY A 361 5.99 -10.20 -0.70
C GLY A 361 5.06 -10.93 0.27
N LEU A 362 5.17 -12.26 0.41
CA LEU A 362 4.45 -13.05 1.39
C LEU A 362 5.37 -13.36 2.58
N ASP A 363 5.74 -12.34 3.31
CA ASP A 363 6.88 -12.24 4.22
C ASP A 363 6.95 -13.33 5.30
N ASP A 364 5.81 -13.81 5.79
CA ASP A 364 5.72 -14.89 6.79
C ASP A 364 4.98 -16.13 6.28
N SER A 365 4.92 -16.33 4.96
CA SER A 365 4.34 -17.55 4.38
C SER A 365 5.07 -18.80 4.85
N PRO A 366 4.34 -19.91 5.20
CA PRO A 366 4.95 -21.12 5.72
C PRO A 366 5.94 -21.80 4.76
N VAL A 367 5.90 -21.48 3.48
CA VAL A 367 6.87 -22.02 2.50
C VAL A 367 8.32 -21.63 2.80
N PHE A 368 8.54 -20.59 3.61
CA PHE A 368 9.87 -20.10 4.01
C PHE A 368 10.32 -20.58 5.39
N ASP A 369 9.53 -21.35 6.12
CA ASP A 369 9.84 -21.74 7.49
C ASP A 369 11.08 -22.64 7.59
N ARG A 370 11.37 -23.42 6.54
CA ARG A 370 12.41 -24.45 6.56
C ARG A 370 13.46 -24.30 5.47
N SER A 371 13.33 -23.29 4.61
CA SER A 371 14.23 -23.08 3.48
C SER A 371 14.48 -21.59 3.27
N ALA A 372 15.75 -21.20 3.21
CA ALA A 372 16.14 -19.85 2.85
C ALA A 372 16.01 -19.59 1.34
N ILE A 373 16.21 -20.64 0.54
CA ILE A 373 16.16 -20.59 -0.92
C ILE A 373 14.92 -21.36 -1.38
N VAL A 374 14.00 -20.66 -2.07
CA VAL A 374 12.73 -21.24 -2.49
C VAL A 374 12.47 -20.96 -3.97
N GLY A 375 12.47 -22.00 -4.80
CA GLY A 375 11.89 -21.98 -6.14
C GLY A 375 10.38 -22.13 -6.01
N SER A 376 9.67 -21.06 -6.32
CA SER A 376 8.24 -20.96 -6.03
C SER A 376 7.39 -20.89 -7.30
N PRO A 377 6.23 -21.56 -7.35
CA PRO A 377 5.35 -21.56 -8.52
C PRO A 377 4.88 -20.17 -8.94
N ASP A 378 4.66 -19.27 -8.01
CA ASP A 378 4.27 -17.88 -8.26
C ASP A 378 5.41 -17.08 -8.91
N LEU A 379 6.64 -17.16 -8.38
CA LEU A 379 7.80 -16.50 -8.99
C LEU A 379 7.97 -16.93 -10.44
N TRP A 380 7.89 -18.24 -10.68
CA TRP A 380 8.06 -18.77 -12.02
C TRP A 380 6.92 -18.35 -12.94
N ALA A 381 5.70 -18.31 -12.45
CA ALA A 381 4.54 -17.80 -13.20
C ALA A 381 4.69 -16.30 -13.54
N TYR A 382 5.15 -15.49 -12.60
CA TYR A 382 5.38 -14.05 -12.84
C TYR A 382 6.49 -13.82 -13.86
N LEU A 383 7.59 -14.58 -13.80
CA LEU A 383 8.69 -14.50 -14.76
C LEU A 383 8.23 -14.90 -16.16
N ILE A 384 7.42 -15.96 -16.30
CA ILE A 384 6.82 -16.39 -17.57
C ILE A 384 5.92 -15.27 -18.13
N LEU A 385 5.04 -14.71 -17.31
CA LEU A 385 4.14 -13.62 -17.71
C LEU A 385 4.92 -12.41 -18.17
N GLN A 386 5.95 -11.99 -17.42
CA GLN A 386 6.78 -10.83 -17.74
C GLN A 386 7.54 -11.04 -19.07
N ASP A 387 8.15 -12.21 -19.29
CA ASP A 387 8.82 -12.52 -20.55
C ASP A 387 7.86 -12.48 -21.75
N ARG A 388 6.62 -12.93 -21.63
CA ARG A 388 5.63 -12.86 -22.70
C ARG A 388 5.21 -11.45 -23.07
N ILE A 389 5.12 -10.58 -22.05
CA ILE A 389 4.84 -9.17 -22.28
C ILE A 389 6.06 -8.52 -22.97
N LEU A 390 7.27 -8.78 -22.48
CA LEU A 390 8.52 -8.28 -23.08
C LEU A 390 8.71 -8.79 -24.53
N GLU A 391 8.39 -10.06 -24.80
CA GLU A 391 8.35 -10.60 -26.17
C GLU A 391 7.42 -9.77 -27.07
N THR A 392 6.22 -9.46 -26.58
CA THR A 392 5.24 -8.67 -27.32
C THR A 392 5.75 -7.26 -27.61
N TRP A 393 6.36 -6.60 -26.62
CA TRP A 393 6.94 -5.27 -26.80
C TRP A 393 8.15 -5.27 -27.73
N ALA A 394 9.07 -6.23 -27.58
CA ALA A 394 10.22 -6.38 -28.47
C ALA A 394 9.79 -6.58 -29.92
N ARG A 395 8.75 -7.39 -30.18
CA ARG A 395 8.18 -7.57 -31.54
C ARG A 395 7.62 -6.27 -32.10
N ARG A 396 6.88 -5.50 -31.31
CA ARG A 396 6.33 -4.19 -31.72
C ARG A 396 7.42 -3.18 -32.05
N GLN A 397 8.54 -3.24 -31.31
CA GLN A 397 9.71 -2.38 -31.50
C GLN A 397 10.66 -2.89 -32.60
N GLY A 398 10.37 -4.04 -33.21
CA GLY A 398 11.21 -4.64 -34.27
C GLY A 398 12.49 -5.34 -33.78
N ARG A 399 12.64 -5.54 -32.46
CA ARG A 399 13.78 -6.19 -31.80
C ARG A 399 13.60 -7.72 -31.80
N ARG A 400 13.83 -8.32 -32.98
CA ARG A 400 13.48 -9.73 -33.23
C ARG A 400 14.25 -10.72 -32.35
N ASP A 401 15.55 -10.49 -32.17
CA ASP A 401 16.41 -11.39 -31.38
C ASP A 401 16.02 -11.37 -29.90
N GLU A 402 15.68 -10.19 -29.36
CA GLU A 402 15.18 -10.04 -28.00
C GLU A 402 13.82 -10.73 -27.83
N ALA A 403 12.91 -10.56 -28.79
CA ALA A 403 11.62 -11.25 -28.78
C ALA A 403 11.77 -12.76 -28.75
N GLU A 404 12.70 -13.32 -29.57
CA GLU A 404 12.98 -14.75 -29.58
C GLU A 404 13.62 -15.22 -28.27
N HIS A 405 14.51 -14.42 -27.68
CA HIS A 405 15.11 -14.69 -26.37
C HIS A 405 14.03 -14.80 -25.28
N HIS A 406 13.14 -13.80 -25.16
CA HIS A 406 12.06 -13.81 -24.19
C HIS A 406 11.09 -14.98 -24.41
N ARG A 407 10.76 -15.28 -25.66
CA ARG A 407 9.92 -16.44 -26.00
C ARG A 407 10.54 -17.74 -25.55
N SER A 408 11.81 -17.98 -25.91
CA SER A 408 12.54 -19.20 -25.56
C SER A 408 12.64 -19.37 -24.03
N ARG A 409 12.97 -18.28 -23.30
CA ARG A 409 13.11 -18.30 -21.85
C ARG A 409 11.77 -18.59 -21.16
N SER A 410 10.67 -17.95 -21.57
CA SER A 410 9.35 -18.22 -21.02
C SER A 410 8.90 -19.66 -21.26
N GLN A 411 9.21 -20.26 -22.41
CA GLN A 411 8.89 -21.67 -22.71
C GLN A 411 9.70 -22.64 -21.85
N GLN A 412 11.00 -22.39 -21.68
CA GLN A 412 11.86 -23.21 -20.81
C GLN A 412 11.38 -23.13 -19.35
N MET A 413 11.03 -21.92 -18.89
CA MET A 413 10.53 -21.74 -17.51
C MET A 413 9.17 -22.41 -17.31
N LEU A 414 8.28 -22.36 -18.31
CA LEU A 414 7.01 -23.09 -18.25
C LEU A 414 7.25 -24.60 -18.13
N GLY A 415 8.20 -25.16 -18.88
CA GLY A 415 8.57 -26.57 -18.76
C GLY A 415 8.96 -26.94 -17.31
N ARG A 416 9.82 -26.12 -16.68
CA ARG A 416 10.23 -26.33 -15.27
C ARG A 416 9.08 -26.19 -14.29
N LEU A 417 8.22 -25.18 -14.48
CA LEU A 417 7.03 -25.00 -13.66
C LEU A 417 6.16 -26.25 -13.69
N LEU A 418 5.92 -26.81 -14.89
CA LEU A 418 5.09 -28.01 -15.04
C LEU A 418 5.67 -29.26 -14.36
N GLU A 419 6.99 -29.36 -14.19
CA GLU A 419 7.63 -30.44 -13.44
C GLU A 419 7.29 -30.44 -11.94
N THR A 420 6.86 -29.30 -11.38
CA THR A 420 6.44 -29.19 -9.98
C THR A 420 4.95 -29.47 -9.75
N TRP A 421 4.20 -29.83 -10.81
CA TRP A 421 2.80 -30.22 -10.71
C TRP A 421 2.63 -31.64 -10.14
N HIS A 422 1.88 -31.75 -9.06
CA HIS A 422 1.50 -33.00 -8.44
C HIS A 422 0.05 -33.35 -8.76
N ALA A 423 -0.15 -34.18 -9.78
CA ALA A 423 -1.48 -34.54 -10.27
C ALA A 423 -2.37 -35.22 -9.22
N GLN A 424 -1.79 -36.01 -8.29
CA GLN A 424 -2.55 -36.67 -7.23
C GLN A 424 -3.05 -35.69 -6.16
N GLU A 425 -2.31 -34.61 -5.92
CA GLU A 425 -2.62 -33.57 -4.93
C GLU A 425 -3.37 -32.38 -5.58
N GLY A 426 -3.39 -32.32 -6.92
CA GLY A 426 -4.03 -31.25 -7.68
C GLY A 426 -3.41 -29.87 -7.43
N ARG A 427 -2.08 -29.80 -7.24
CA ARG A 427 -1.39 -28.55 -6.94
C ARG A 427 0.06 -28.52 -7.42
N PHE A 428 0.59 -27.32 -7.56
CA PHE A 428 2.02 -27.06 -7.69
C PHE A 428 2.66 -26.98 -6.32
N HIS A 429 3.87 -27.53 -6.20
CA HIS A 429 4.69 -27.40 -5.00
C HIS A 429 5.83 -26.43 -5.23
N ALA A 430 6.18 -25.66 -4.19
CA ALA A 430 7.46 -24.99 -4.14
C ALA A 430 8.59 -26.01 -3.88
N VAL A 431 9.80 -25.65 -4.26
CA VAL A 431 11.01 -26.46 -4.07
C VAL A 431 11.99 -25.69 -3.22
N GLY A 432 12.46 -26.29 -2.14
CA GLY A 432 13.44 -25.71 -1.24
C GLY A 432 14.75 -26.50 -1.21
N GLU A 433 15.67 -26.11 -0.32
CA GLU A 433 16.97 -26.74 -0.14
C GLU A 433 16.88 -28.22 0.26
N HIS A 434 15.74 -28.64 0.81
CA HIS A 434 15.51 -30.02 1.29
C HIS A 434 14.53 -30.80 0.41
N GLY A 435 14.19 -30.29 -0.77
CA GLY A 435 13.25 -30.89 -1.71
C GLY A 435 11.90 -30.20 -1.73
N LEU A 436 10.82 -30.95 -2.00
CA LEU A 436 9.47 -30.39 -2.13
C LEU A 436 8.97 -29.80 -0.83
N ILE A 437 8.41 -28.61 -0.92
CA ILE A 437 7.71 -27.88 0.14
C ILE A 437 6.22 -28.22 0.00
N ARG A 438 5.63 -28.77 1.06
CA ARG A 438 4.28 -29.38 1.00
C ARG A 438 3.16 -28.50 1.52
N GLU A 439 3.49 -27.36 2.07
CA GLU A 439 2.56 -26.35 2.55
C GLU A 439 1.66 -25.90 1.39
N ASP A 440 0.32 -25.99 1.61
CA ASP A 440 -0.69 -25.68 0.58
C ASP A 440 -1.07 -24.20 0.63
N THR A 441 -0.44 -23.42 -0.20
CA THR A 441 -0.57 -21.95 -0.18
C THR A 441 -1.10 -21.42 -1.51
N VAL A 442 -1.59 -20.18 -1.47
CA VAL A 442 -2.05 -19.44 -2.64
C VAL A 442 -1.00 -19.33 -3.75
N LEU A 443 0.30 -19.46 -3.41
CA LEU A 443 1.40 -19.41 -4.37
C LEU A 443 1.28 -20.54 -5.42
N GLY A 444 0.79 -21.71 -5.01
CA GLY A 444 0.53 -22.85 -5.89
C GLY A 444 -0.60 -22.63 -6.90
N LEU A 445 -1.41 -21.58 -6.74
CA LEU A 445 -2.50 -21.22 -7.66
C LEU A 445 -2.10 -20.18 -8.70
N MET A 446 -0.96 -19.47 -8.50
CA MET A 446 -0.50 -18.42 -9.41
C MET A 446 -0.14 -18.89 -10.81
N PRO A 447 0.19 -20.17 -11.08
CA PRO A 447 0.33 -20.69 -12.43
C PRO A 447 -0.90 -20.50 -13.34
N LEU A 448 -2.08 -20.20 -12.81
CA LEU A 448 -3.24 -19.73 -13.60
C LEU A 448 -2.92 -18.50 -14.46
N LEU A 449 -1.90 -17.70 -14.09
CA LEU A 449 -1.42 -16.56 -14.89
C LEU A 449 -0.65 -16.95 -16.14
N CYS A 450 -0.31 -18.23 -16.30
CA CYS A 450 0.46 -18.72 -17.45
C CYS A 450 -0.48 -19.21 -18.54
N ASP A 451 -0.48 -18.53 -19.69
CA ASP A 451 -1.05 -19.10 -20.90
C ASP A 451 -0.27 -20.38 -21.30
N GLY A 452 -0.94 -21.41 -21.80
CA GLY A 452 -0.33 -22.69 -22.23
C GLY A 452 -0.12 -23.71 -21.10
N VAL A 453 -0.69 -23.49 -19.92
CA VAL A 453 -0.88 -24.55 -18.93
C VAL A 453 -1.93 -25.53 -19.45
N ASP A 454 -1.68 -26.83 -19.25
CA ASP A 454 -2.58 -27.90 -19.71
C ASP A 454 -3.99 -27.72 -19.11
N PRO A 455 -5.07 -27.92 -19.88
CA PRO A 455 -6.44 -27.83 -19.37
C PRO A 455 -6.74 -28.74 -18.18
N GLU A 456 -6.10 -29.91 -18.06
CA GLU A 456 -6.27 -30.80 -16.89
C GLU A 456 -5.65 -30.17 -15.64
N ILE A 457 -4.49 -29.53 -15.76
CA ILE A 457 -3.84 -28.78 -14.67
C ILE A 457 -4.73 -27.59 -14.27
N THR A 458 -5.20 -26.82 -15.27
CA THR A 458 -6.12 -25.69 -15.02
C THR A 458 -7.36 -26.14 -14.24
N GLN A 459 -7.98 -27.27 -14.62
CA GLN A 459 -9.13 -27.81 -13.88
C GLN A 459 -8.76 -28.27 -12.45
N GLY A 460 -7.57 -28.82 -12.26
CA GLY A 460 -7.05 -29.15 -10.92
C GLY A 460 -6.89 -27.91 -10.01
N LEU A 461 -6.34 -26.81 -10.55
CA LEU A 461 -6.23 -25.54 -9.83
C LEU A 461 -7.60 -24.92 -9.51
N ILE A 462 -8.55 -24.99 -10.44
CA ILE A 462 -9.93 -24.56 -10.22
C ILE A 462 -10.61 -25.40 -9.14
N ALA A 463 -10.43 -26.71 -9.17
CA ALA A 463 -10.97 -27.60 -8.14
C ALA A 463 -10.40 -27.22 -6.76
N SER A 464 -9.12 -26.87 -6.68
CA SER A 464 -8.50 -26.38 -5.44
C SER A 464 -9.10 -25.06 -4.94
N LEU A 465 -9.38 -24.12 -5.85
CA LEU A 465 -10.06 -22.86 -5.50
C LEU A 465 -11.50 -23.05 -4.99
N GLU A 466 -12.17 -24.10 -5.45
CA GLU A 466 -13.57 -24.42 -5.10
C GLU A 466 -13.68 -25.44 -3.96
N ASP A 467 -12.55 -25.94 -3.44
CA ASP A 467 -12.50 -26.92 -2.35
C ASP A 467 -12.69 -26.23 -0.98
N PRO A 468 -13.73 -26.61 -0.20
CA PRO A 468 -14.01 -26.03 1.11
C PRO A 468 -12.95 -26.34 2.18
N ASP A 469 -12.15 -27.39 2.01
CA ASP A 469 -11.03 -27.71 2.91
C ASP A 469 -9.75 -26.95 2.52
N ARG A 470 -9.76 -26.26 1.36
CA ARG A 470 -8.57 -25.55 0.85
C ARG A 470 -8.83 -24.06 0.74
N PHE A 471 -9.33 -23.59 -0.39
CA PHE A 471 -9.37 -22.15 -0.68
C PHE A 471 -10.78 -21.56 -0.79
N ALA A 472 -11.84 -22.38 -0.72
CA ALA A 472 -13.23 -21.91 -0.77
C ALA A 472 -13.75 -21.46 0.61
N ALA A 473 -13.01 -20.62 1.32
CA ALA A 473 -13.42 -20.03 2.59
C ALA A 473 -14.72 -19.21 2.48
N ALA A 474 -15.33 -18.88 3.60
CA ALA A 474 -16.49 -17.99 3.66
C ALA A 474 -16.20 -16.66 2.95
N VAL A 475 -15.01 -16.12 3.18
CA VAL A 475 -14.42 -15.02 2.40
C VAL A 475 -13.17 -15.54 1.68
N PRO A 476 -13.20 -15.76 0.36
CA PRO A 476 -12.07 -16.31 -0.39
C PRO A 476 -11.13 -15.21 -0.87
N VAL A 477 -9.90 -15.50 -1.16
CA VAL A 477 -9.13 -16.74 -1.13
C VAL A 477 -8.12 -16.60 0.00
N PRO A 478 -8.07 -17.51 1.01
CA PRO A 478 -7.07 -17.45 2.06
C PRO A 478 -5.68 -17.70 1.48
N THR A 479 -4.64 -17.18 2.14
CA THR A 479 -3.26 -17.35 1.68
C THR A 479 -2.68 -18.74 1.94
N VAL A 480 -3.26 -19.48 2.88
CA VAL A 480 -2.96 -20.88 3.20
C VAL A 480 -4.25 -21.66 3.21
N ALA A 481 -4.24 -22.90 2.73
CA ALA A 481 -5.41 -23.76 2.68
C ALA A 481 -5.97 -24.01 4.10
N LEU A 482 -7.30 -24.04 4.24
CA LEU A 482 -7.98 -24.13 5.54
C LEU A 482 -7.61 -25.38 6.34
N ALA A 483 -7.36 -26.52 5.65
CA ALA A 483 -6.97 -27.79 6.28
C ALA A 483 -5.45 -27.95 6.44
N ASP A 484 -4.65 -26.98 5.98
CA ASP A 484 -3.20 -27.01 6.15
C ASP A 484 -2.85 -26.78 7.64
N PRO A 485 -1.94 -27.57 8.24
CA PRO A 485 -1.58 -27.44 9.65
C PRO A 485 -0.92 -26.08 10.00
N ASP A 486 -0.38 -25.35 9.01
CA ASP A 486 0.23 -24.05 9.19
C ASP A 486 -0.77 -22.87 8.94
N PHE A 487 -2.06 -23.18 8.78
CA PHE A 487 -3.10 -22.17 8.68
C PHE A 487 -3.30 -21.40 10.00
N GLU A 488 -3.21 -20.07 9.94
CA GLU A 488 -3.47 -19.17 11.08
C GLU A 488 -4.40 -18.03 10.62
N GLU A 489 -5.68 -18.07 10.99
CA GLU A 489 -6.75 -17.21 10.50
C GLU A 489 -6.44 -15.71 10.48
N LEU A 490 -5.71 -15.20 11.47
CA LEU A 490 -5.48 -13.76 11.66
C LEU A 490 -4.03 -13.32 11.40
N ARG A 491 -3.16 -14.25 10.99
CA ARG A 491 -1.74 -14.00 10.82
C ARG A 491 -1.39 -13.72 9.37
N MET A 492 -1.16 -12.48 9.07
CA MET A 492 -0.62 -11.85 7.85
C MET A 492 -0.73 -12.74 6.58
N TRP A 493 0.27 -13.54 6.23
CA TRP A 493 0.31 -14.40 5.03
C TRP A 493 0.05 -15.88 5.32
N ARG A 494 -0.52 -16.23 6.49
CA ARG A 494 -0.81 -17.61 6.90
C ARG A 494 -2.30 -17.99 6.92
N GLY A 495 -3.17 -17.13 6.41
CA GLY A 495 -4.61 -17.42 6.42
C GLY A 495 -5.47 -16.28 5.90
N PRO A 496 -5.22 -15.02 6.28
CA PRO A 496 -6.00 -13.87 5.81
C PRO A 496 -6.08 -13.76 4.30
N VAL A 497 -7.12 -13.05 3.85
CA VAL A 497 -7.37 -12.77 2.43
C VAL A 497 -6.78 -11.42 2.05
N TRP A 498 -6.09 -11.38 0.92
CA TRP A 498 -5.47 -10.18 0.40
C TRP A 498 -6.07 -9.79 -0.96
N VAL A 499 -6.30 -8.49 -1.17
CA VAL A 499 -6.92 -8.01 -2.42
C VAL A 499 -6.00 -8.23 -3.63
N ASN A 500 -4.69 -8.10 -3.44
CA ASN A 500 -3.71 -8.28 -4.52
C ASN A 500 -3.61 -9.74 -5.00
N THR A 501 -3.60 -10.73 -4.10
CA THR A 501 -3.60 -12.15 -4.47
C THR A 501 -4.91 -12.53 -5.18
N ASN A 502 -6.05 -12.07 -4.66
CA ASN A 502 -7.33 -12.26 -5.34
C ASN A 502 -7.35 -11.61 -6.73
N TRP A 503 -6.79 -10.41 -6.86
CA TRP A 503 -6.70 -9.72 -8.14
C TRP A 503 -5.87 -10.54 -9.15
N LEU A 504 -4.72 -11.06 -8.73
CA LEU A 504 -3.89 -11.93 -9.56
C LEU A 504 -4.62 -13.20 -9.98
N LEU A 505 -5.34 -13.85 -9.08
CA LEU A 505 -6.15 -15.01 -9.39
C LEU A 505 -7.29 -14.68 -10.37
N ILE A 506 -7.92 -13.51 -10.24
CA ILE A 506 -8.92 -13.03 -11.20
C ILE A 506 -8.30 -12.88 -12.59
N GLN A 507 -7.09 -12.26 -12.69
CA GLN A 507 -6.37 -12.18 -13.97
C GLN A 507 -6.04 -13.57 -14.53
N GLY A 508 -5.57 -14.48 -13.67
CA GLY A 508 -5.28 -15.86 -14.06
C GLY A 508 -6.53 -16.58 -14.61
N LEU A 509 -7.65 -16.51 -13.91
CA LEU A 509 -8.91 -17.07 -14.38
C LEU A 509 -9.36 -16.50 -15.73
N LEU A 510 -9.17 -15.19 -15.96
CA LEU A 510 -9.47 -14.57 -17.26
C LEU A 510 -8.55 -15.08 -18.37
N ILE A 511 -7.25 -15.27 -18.10
CA ILE A 511 -6.28 -15.85 -19.05
C ILE A 511 -6.68 -17.28 -19.42
N GLN A 512 -7.17 -18.07 -18.45
CA GLN A 512 -7.63 -19.44 -18.70
C GLN A 512 -9.05 -19.53 -19.32
N GLY A 513 -9.69 -18.38 -19.63
CA GLY A 513 -11.03 -18.34 -20.20
C GLY A 513 -12.17 -18.58 -19.20
N GLU A 514 -11.88 -18.68 -17.92
CA GLU A 514 -12.83 -18.94 -16.82
C GLU A 514 -13.58 -17.67 -16.37
N VAL A 515 -14.17 -16.98 -17.33
CA VAL A 515 -14.79 -15.65 -17.16
C VAL A 515 -15.84 -15.62 -16.05
N SER A 516 -16.68 -16.65 -15.94
CA SER A 516 -17.74 -16.70 -14.92
C SER A 516 -17.17 -16.78 -13.51
N ARG A 517 -16.11 -17.56 -13.31
CA ARG A 517 -15.39 -17.69 -12.03
C ARG A 517 -14.64 -16.42 -11.68
N ALA A 518 -13.97 -15.81 -12.65
CA ALA A 518 -13.30 -14.51 -12.48
C ALA A 518 -14.30 -13.43 -12.00
N LYS A 519 -15.48 -13.34 -12.63
CA LYS A 519 -16.54 -12.41 -12.23
C LYS A 519 -17.09 -12.71 -10.84
N ALA A 520 -17.21 -13.97 -10.47
CA ALA A 520 -17.67 -14.39 -9.14
C ALA A 520 -16.64 -14.01 -8.06
N LEU A 521 -15.35 -14.30 -8.26
CA LEU A 521 -14.29 -13.96 -7.33
C LEU A 521 -14.15 -12.42 -7.20
N ARG A 522 -14.23 -11.69 -8.32
CA ARG A 522 -14.22 -10.22 -8.32
C ARG A 522 -15.32 -9.65 -7.43
N ARG A 523 -16.59 -10.11 -7.59
CA ARG A 523 -17.70 -9.68 -6.73
C ARG A 523 -17.43 -9.94 -5.26
N ARG A 524 -16.98 -11.15 -4.91
CA ARG A 524 -16.69 -11.52 -3.53
C ARG A 524 -15.55 -10.68 -2.94
N THR A 525 -14.53 -10.34 -3.73
CA THR A 525 -13.43 -9.45 -3.31
C THR A 525 -13.93 -8.03 -3.05
N LEU A 526 -14.78 -7.48 -3.92
CA LEU A 526 -15.40 -6.16 -3.71
C LEU A 526 -16.31 -6.16 -2.47
N ASP A 527 -17.11 -7.20 -2.29
CA ASP A 527 -18.00 -7.36 -1.13
C ASP A 527 -17.19 -7.49 0.18
N MET A 528 -16.06 -8.18 0.15
CA MET A 528 -15.13 -8.29 1.28
C MET A 528 -14.64 -6.92 1.75
N VAL A 529 -14.14 -6.07 0.85
CA VAL A 529 -13.65 -4.73 1.21
C VAL A 529 -14.78 -3.85 1.77
N ILE A 530 -15.99 -3.97 1.23
CA ILE A 530 -17.17 -3.23 1.72
C ILE A 530 -17.58 -3.73 3.11
N SER A 531 -17.66 -5.04 3.31
CA SER A 531 -18.05 -5.65 4.58
C SER A 531 -17.02 -5.42 5.68
N GLY A 532 -15.72 -5.39 5.32
CA GLY A 532 -14.63 -5.04 6.23
C GLY A 532 -14.58 -3.56 6.63
N GLY A 533 -15.37 -2.70 5.96
CA GLY A 533 -15.52 -1.28 6.32
C GLY A 533 -14.49 -0.33 5.67
N GLY A 534 -13.55 -0.83 4.86
CA GLY A 534 -12.54 0.01 4.21
C GLY A 534 -11.44 -0.77 3.51
N PRO A 535 -10.54 -0.08 2.79
CA PRO A 535 -9.38 -0.69 2.17
C PRO A 535 -8.31 -0.98 3.23
N HIS A 536 -8.45 -2.10 3.90
CA HIS A 536 -7.45 -2.61 4.86
C HIS A 536 -6.35 -3.37 4.12
N GLU A 537 -5.25 -3.59 4.79
CA GLU A 537 -4.11 -4.34 4.29
C GLU A 537 -4.51 -5.78 3.93
N TYR A 538 -5.15 -6.49 4.87
CA TYR A 538 -5.73 -7.82 4.69
C TYR A 538 -6.98 -8.02 5.55
N PHE A 539 -7.70 -9.14 5.30
CA PHE A 539 -9.03 -9.40 5.83
C PHE A 539 -9.13 -10.83 6.37
N SER A 540 -9.94 -11.04 7.41
CA SER A 540 -10.30 -12.38 7.89
C SER A 540 -11.03 -13.17 6.78
N CYS A 541 -10.63 -14.42 6.58
CA CYS A 541 -11.27 -15.34 5.63
C CYS A 541 -12.63 -15.86 6.13
N VAL A 542 -13.02 -15.55 7.37
CA VAL A 542 -14.26 -15.99 8.01
C VAL A 542 -15.38 -14.97 7.84
N ASP A 543 -15.11 -13.70 8.15
CA ASP A 543 -16.14 -12.65 8.25
C ASP A 543 -15.77 -11.33 7.57
N ALA A 544 -14.63 -11.26 6.88
CA ALA A 544 -14.06 -10.07 6.27
C ALA A 544 -13.67 -8.96 7.27
N ALA A 545 -13.70 -9.20 8.57
CA ALA A 545 -13.23 -8.23 9.55
C ALA A 545 -11.73 -7.94 9.35
N ARG A 546 -11.32 -6.74 9.75
CA ARG A 546 -9.91 -6.37 9.78
C ARG A 546 -9.19 -7.10 10.91
N PRO A 547 -8.19 -7.94 10.67
CA PRO A 547 -7.35 -8.50 11.72
C PRO A 547 -6.64 -7.40 12.52
N PRO A 548 -6.35 -7.61 13.81
CA PRO A 548 -5.83 -6.54 14.69
C PRO A 548 -4.52 -5.89 14.21
N ARG A 549 -3.67 -6.65 13.50
CA ARG A 549 -2.39 -6.17 12.98
C ARG A 549 -2.48 -5.55 11.58
N ALA A 550 -3.59 -5.74 10.87
CA ALA A 550 -3.76 -5.20 9.53
C ALA A 550 -3.87 -3.67 9.55
N THR A 551 -3.06 -3.02 8.74
CA THR A 551 -3.08 -1.56 8.57
C THR A 551 -4.33 -1.10 7.85
N THR A 552 -4.80 0.10 8.15
CA THR A 552 -5.94 0.75 7.48
C THR A 552 -5.47 1.71 6.39
N CYS A 553 -6.39 2.18 5.56
CA CYS A 553 -6.10 3.11 4.45
C CYS A 553 -5.01 2.58 3.52
N PHE A 554 -5.10 1.30 3.16
CA PHE A 554 -4.05 0.61 2.43
C PHE A 554 -4.15 0.83 0.92
N GLY A 555 -3.05 1.32 0.32
CA GLY A 555 -3.01 1.83 -1.05
C GLY A 555 -3.35 0.80 -2.12
N TRP A 556 -2.76 -0.41 -2.07
CA TRP A 556 -3.09 -1.41 -3.08
C TRP A 556 -4.52 -1.93 -2.97
N SER A 557 -5.03 -2.12 -1.74
CA SER A 557 -6.42 -2.54 -1.56
C SER A 557 -7.39 -1.49 -2.10
N ALA A 558 -7.09 -0.20 -1.89
CA ALA A 558 -7.84 0.91 -2.45
C ALA A 558 -7.76 0.94 -3.99
N ALA A 559 -6.55 0.81 -4.54
CA ALA A 559 -6.31 0.85 -5.98
C ALA A 559 -6.96 -0.31 -6.72
N LEU A 560 -6.80 -1.52 -6.21
CA LEU A 560 -7.36 -2.71 -6.82
C LEU A 560 -8.88 -2.82 -6.62
N PHE A 561 -9.44 -2.27 -5.53
CA PHE A 561 -10.89 -2.09 -5.43
C PHE A 561 -11.43 -1.22 -6.57
N ILE A 562 -10.76 -0.09 -6.87
CA ILE A 562 -11.14 0.77 -8.00
C ILE A 562 -11.08 0.01 -9.31
N ASP A 563 -9.98 -0.71 -9.57
CA ASP A 563 -9.80 -1.48 -10.80
C ASP A 563 -10.89 -2.55 -10.99
N LEU A 564 -11.15 -3.33 -9.94
CA LEU A 564 -12.19 -4.37 -9.96
C LEU A 564 -13.59 -3.80 -10.11
N ALA A 565 -13.89 -2.65 -9.47
CA ALA A 565 -15.21 -2.02 -9.54
C ALA A 565 -15.48 -1.39 -10.93
N VAL A 566 -14.45 -0.80 -11.56
CA VAL A 566 -14.53 -0.31 -12.94
C VAL A 566 -14.73 -1.47 -13.91
N ALA A 567 -14.02 -2.59 -13.74
CA ALA A 567 -14.20 -3.79 -14.55
C ALA A 567 -15.60 -4.42 -14.36
N GLU A 568 -16.17 -4.40 -13.13
CA GLU A 568 -17.53 -4.85 -12.88
C GLU A 568 -18.56 -3.97 -13.63
N ALA A 569 -18.37 -2.64 -13.61
CA ALA A 569 -19.26 -1.72 -14.32
C ALA A 569 -19.19 -1.89 -15.85
N ALA A 570 -18.01 -2.16 -16.40
CA ALA A 570 -17.84 -2.41 -17.83
C ALA A 570 -18.50 -3.71 -18.30
N ASP A 571 -18.67 -4.71 -17.43
CA ASP A 571 -19.36 -5.95 -17.78
C ASP A 571 -20.89 -5.80 -17.85
N GLU A 572 -21.48 -4.77 -17.24
CA GLU A 572 -22.92 -4.53 -17.23
C GLU A 572 -23.38 -3.55 -18.35
N THR A 573 -22.42 -2.91 -19.04
CA THR A 573 -22.68 -2.02 -20.20
C THR A 573 -22.51 -2.73 -21.52
#